data_5ec2b87067e6925c12e77fe019d426d8
#
_entry.id   5ec2b87067e6925c12e77fe019d426d8
#
_cell.length_a   1.000
_cell.length_b   1.000
_cell.length_c   1.000
_cell.angle_alpha   90.00
_cell.angle_beta   90.00
_cell.angle_gamma   90.00
#
_symmetry.space_group_name_H-M   'P 1'
#
loop_
_entity.id
_entity.type
_entity.pdbx_description
1 polymer ?
#
loop_
_entity_poly.entity_id
_entity_poly.type
_entity_poly.pdbx_seq_one_letter_code
_entity_poly.pdbx_strand_id
1 'polypeptide(L)'
;MSISSLLILKILSNKSWNINKDTLVKIYILLIRSILDYSSIISSDLNQNLKSQLQTIQNSSLKIIFKKPFNYNTIDLHKLANIDLLDKRFSQLNKRFIFRNIINKNQLIIDTVLEFLNYSGARNIKLSTPLCSIKQDLSNFFSSFKPP
;
A
#
# COMPACT_ATOMS: atom_id res chain seq x y z
N MET A 1 -6.59 0.39 13.99
CA MET A 1 -5.50 -0.60 13.96
C MET A 1 -5.01 -0.78 15.38
N SER A 2 -5.10 -1.98 15.91
CA SER A 2 -4.97 -2.16 17.35
C SER A 2 -3.50 -2.15 17.78
N ILE A 3 -3.21 -1.39 18.80
CA ILE A 3 -1.98 -1.44 19.61
C ILE A 3 -1.59 -2.90 19.93
N SER A 4 -2.57 -3.80 19.98
CA SER A 4 -2.42 -5.23 20.20
C SER A 4 -1.49 -5.94 19.21
N SER A 5 -1.55 -5.63 17.90
CA SER A 5 -0.72 -6.30 16.89
C SER A 5 0.77 -5.95 17.04
N LEU A 6 1.08 -4.69 17.40
CA LEU A 6 2.46 -4.28 17.69
C LEU A 6 2.98 -4.91 18.98
N LEU A 7 2.12 -5.04 20.01
CA LEU A 7 2.46 -5.70 21.26
C LEU A 7 2.78 -7.18 21.05
N ILE A 8 1.97 -7.90 20.27
CA ILE A 8 2.23 -9.30 19.89
C ILE A 8 3.60 -9.41 19.20
N LEU A 9 3.88 -8.56 18.23
CA LEU A 9 5.16 -8.58 17.53
C LEU A 9 6.33 -8.30 18.48
N LYS A 10 6.17 -7.36 19.43
CA LYS A 10 7.18 -7.04 20.46
C LYS A 10 7.43 -8.23 21.39
N ILE A 11 6.39 -8.92 21.82
CA ILE A 11 6.51 -10.13 22.67
C ILE A 11 7.27 -11.21 21.92
N LEU A 12 6.86 -11.53 20.68
CA LEU A 12 7.48 -12.56 19.85
C LEU A 12 8.93 -12.24 19.47
N SER A 13 9.29 -10.95 19.37
CA SER A 13 10.66 -10.51 19.08
C SER A 13 11.62 -10.63 20.28
N ASN A 14 11.10 -11.02 21.46
CA ASN A 14 11.91 -11.21 22.64
C ASN A 14 12.89 -12.38 22.44
N LYS A 15 14.10 -12.26 23.03
CA LYS A 15 15.13 -13.30 22.94
C LYS A 15 14.69 -14.67 23.48
N SER A 16 13.76 -14.69 24.44
CA SER A 16 13.25 -15.93 25.04
C SER A 16 12.58 -16.87 24.05
N TRP A 17 11.97 -16.32 22.98
CA TRP A 17 11.29 -17.12 21.93
C TRP A 17 12.20 -17.61 20.84
N ASN A 18 13.42 -17.10 20.73
CA ASN A 18 14.42 -17.46 19.72
C ASN A 18 13.90 -17.53 18.28
N ILE A 19 12.90 -16.70 17.95
CA ILE A 19 12.31 -16.64 16.62
C ILE A 19 13.25 -15.89 15.68
N ASN A 20 13.52 -16.46 14.50
CA ASN A 20 14.36 -15.82 13.51
C ASN A 20 13.66 -14.60 12.87
N LYS A 21 14.44 -13.70 12.27
CA LYS A 21 13.95 -12.45 11.68
C LYS A 21 12.99 -12.70 10.53
N ASP A 22 13.23 -13.71 9.69
CA ASP A 22 12.39 -14.02 8.54
C ASP A 22 10.98 -14.46 8.98
N THR A 23 10.90 -15.24 10.05
CA THR A 23 9.61 -15.62 10.65
C THR A 23 8.90 -14.41 11.23
N LEU A 24 9.60 -13.52 11.92
CA LEU A 24 9.01 -12.28 12.43
C LEU A 24 8.52 -11.37 11.31
N VAL A 25 9.23 -11.29 10.18
CA VAL A 25 8.77 -10.57 8.97
C VAL A 25 7.49 -11.21 8.41
N LYS A 26 7.41 -12.54 8.34
CA LYS A 26 6.18 -13.23 7.91
C LYS A 26 5.01 -12.93 8.83
N ILE A 27 5.23 -12.96 10.15
CA ILE A 27 4.21 -12.59 11.15
C ILE A 27 3.75 -11.13 10.97
N TYR A 28 4.68 -10.21 10.76
CA TYR A 28 4.36 -8.82 10.44
C TYR A 28 3.48 -8.71 9.18
N ILE A 29 3.84 -9.42 8.10
CA ILE A 29 3.08 -9.41 6.84
C ILE A 29 1.65 -9.93 7.08
N LEU A 30 1.49 -10.98 7.85
CA LEU A 30 0.19 -11.60 8.12
C LEU A 30 -0.69 -10.77 9.05
N LEU A 31 -0.13 -10.19 10.13
CA LEU A 31 -0.91 -9.51 11.16
C LEU A 31 -1.10 -8.01 10.93
N ILE A 32 -0.12 -7.34 10.36
CA ILE A 32 -0.12 -5.88 10.25
C ILE A 32 -0.28 -5.46 8.79
N ARG A 33 0.59 -5.95 7.92
CA ARG A 33 0.59 -5.54 6.52
C ARG A 33 -0.68 -5.95 5.78
N SER A 34 -1.25 -7.12 6.08
CA SER A 34 -2.51 -7.56 5.47
C SER A 34 -3.65 -6.56 5.71
N ILE A 35 -3.73 -6.00 6.92
CA ILE A 35 -4.73 -4.97 7.25
C ILE A 35 -4.46 -3.67 6.47
N LEU A 36 -3.19 -3.27 6.37
CA LEU A 36 -2.79 -2.09 5.60
C LEU A 36 -3.08 -2.27 4.11
N ASP A 37 -2.75 -3.44 3.54
CA ASP A 37 -3.01 -3.76 2.14
C ASP A 37 -4.51 -3.80 1.82
N TYR A 38 -5.35 -4.33 2.74
CA TYR A 38 -6.81 -4.33 2.58
C TYR A 38 -7.39 -2.91 2.54
N SER A 39 -6.83 -1.99 3.34
CA SER A 39 -7.26 -0.60 3.36
C SER A 39 -6.75 0.24 2.18
N SER A 40 -5.89 -0.31 1.30
CA SER A 40 -5.19 0.45 0.25
C SER A 40 -6.13 1.18 -0.71
N ILE A 41 -7.27 0.57 -1.07
CA ILE A 41 -8.24 1.15 -2.01
C ILE A 41 -8.91 2.40 -1.40
N ILE A 42 -9.25 2.32 -0.10
CA ILE A 42 -9.87 3.44 0.63
C ILE A 42 -8.81 4.49 1.02
N SER A 43 -7.58 4.04 1.26
CA SER A 43 -6.49 4.89 1.77
C SER A 43 -5.88 5.84 0.72
N SER A 44 -6.22 5.69 -0.56
CA SER A 44 -5.80 6.65 -1.59
C SER A 44 -6.32 8.07 -1.32
N ASP A 45 -7.49 8.18 -0.70
CA ASP A 45 -8.14 9.45 -0.35
C ASP A 45 -7.82 9.92 1.08
N LEU A 46 -7.00 9.15 1.82
CA LEU A 46 -6.61 9.53 3.16
C LEU A 46 -5.78 10.81 3.18
N ASN A 47 -6.05 11.65 4.18
CA ASN A 47 -5.23 12.80 4.49
C ASN A 47 -3.76 12.36 4.67
N GLN A 48 -2.83 13.19 4.23
CA GLN A 48 -1.38 12.96 4.32
C GLN A 48 -0.93 12.63 5.76
N ASN A 49 -1.59 13.21 6.76
CA ASN A 49 -1.33 12.89 8.16
C ASN A 49 -1.63 11.41 8.50
N LEU A 50 -2.75 10.87 8.02
CA LEU A 50 -3.09 9.46 8.24
C LEU A 50 -2.12 8.52 7.51
N LYS A 51 -1.71 8.86 6.30
CA LYS A 51 -0.68 8.09 5.56
C LYS A 51 0.64 8.04 6.33
N SER A 52 1.08 9.17 6.89
CA SER A 52 2.30 9.24 7.69
C SER A 52 2.19 8.42 8.99
N GLN A 53 1.02 8.40 9.63
CA GLN A 53 0.77 7.55 10.80
C GLN A 53 0.84 6.06 10.45
N LEU A 54 0.25 5.64 9.34
CA LEU A 54 0.33 4.25 8.86
C LEU A 54 1.77 3.85 8.53
N GLN A 55 2.53 4.73 7.87
CA GLN A 55 3.96 4.52 7.61
C GLN A 55 4.76 4.41 8.91
N THR A 56 4.43 5.18 9.94
CA THR A 56 5.07 5.12 11.26
C THR A 56 4.83 3.76 11.93
N ILE A 57 3.64 3.20 11.80
CA ILE A 57 3.33 1.85 12.31
C ILE A 57 4.17 0.79 11.60
N GLN A 58 4.29 0.86 10.27
CA GLN A 58 5.17 -0.02 9.50
C GLN A 58 6.62 0.09 9.97
N ASN A 59 7.14 1.31 10.07
CA ASN A 59 8.51 1.56 10.50
C ASN A 59 8.78 1.03 11.91
N SER A 60 7.84 1.24 12.84
CA SER A 60 7.94 0.73 14.21
C SER A 60 7.98 -0.79 14.26
N SER A 61 7.14 -1.45 13.47
CA SER A 61 7.12 -2.91 13.35
C SER A 61 8.48 -3.45 12.88
N LEU A 62 9.04 -2.86 11.83
CA LEU A 62 10.32 -3.26 11.27
C LEU A 62 11.48 -2.98 12.24
N LYS A 63 11.46 -1.85 12.95
CA LYS A 63 12.47 -1.55 13.99
C LYS A 63 12.45 -2.58 15.11
N ILE A 64 11.28 -3.05 15.53
CA ILE A 64 11.13 -4.13 16.52
C ILE A 64 11.77 -5.43 16.01
N ILE A 65 11.44 -5.84 14.77
CA ILE A 65 11.95 -7.09 14.16
C ILE A 65 13.48 -7.07 14.04
N PHE A 66 14.01 -5.98 13.50
CA PHE A 66 15.45 -5.86 13.23
C PHE A 66 16.26 -5.31 14.42
N LYS A 67 15.60 -5.07 15.56
CA LYS A 67 16.22 -4.52 16.80
C LYS A 67 17.00 -3.24 16.52
N LYS A 68 16.42 -2.33 15.73
CA LYS A 68 17.03 -1.05 15.37
C LYS A 68 16.58 0.06 16.30
N PRO A 69 17.45 1.06 16.58
CA PRO A 69 17.09 2.19 17.42
C PRO A 69 16.00 3.06 16.76
N PHE A 70 15.33 3.90 17.56
CA PHE A 70 14.22 4.75 17.10
C PHE A 70 14.63 5.71 15.97
N ASN A 71 15.86 6.23 16.00
CA ASN A 71 16.41 7.18 15.02
C ASN A 71 17.01 6.49 13.77
N TYR A 72 16.88 5.17 13.62
CA TYR A 72 17.41 4.46 12.47
C TYR A 72 16.75 4.91 11.17
N ASN A 73 17.55 5.10 10.10
CA ASN A 73 17.10 5.60 8.82
C ASN A 73 16.00 4.70 8.22
N THR A 74 14.89 5.30 7.81
CA THR A 74 13.73 4.58 7.25
C THR A 74 14.06 3.89 5.94
N ILE A 75 14.81 4.53 5.05
CA ILE A 75 15.15 3.97 3.73
C ILE A 75 16.00 2.71 3.90
N ASP A 76 17.02 2.77 4.75
CA ASP A 76 17.89 1.62 5.00
C ASP A 76 17.16 0.49 5.74
N LEU A 77 16.21 0.83 6.61
CA LEU A 77 15.34 -0.13 7.28
C LEU A 77 14.50 -0.92 6.27
N HIS A 78 13.91 -0.22 5.31
CA HIS A 78 13.08 -0.83 4.27
C HIS A 78 13.89 -1.68 3.29
N LYS A 79 15.09 -1.24 2.93
CA LYS A 79 16.04 -2.04 2.15
C LYS A 79 16.43 -3.32 2.89
N LEU A 80 16.79 -3.21 4.19
CA LEU A 80 17.15 -4.35 5.04
C LEU A 80 16.04 -5.38 5.16
N ALA A 81 14.77 -4.90 5.25
CA ALA A 81 13.59 -5.75 5.36
C ALA A 81 13.11 -6.31 4.01
N ASN A 82 13.61 -5.78 2.90
CA ASN A 82 13.08 -6.01 1.54
C ASN A 82 11.57 -5.77 1.45
N ILE A 83 11.12 -4.67 2.03
CA ILE A 83 9.71 -4.29 2.12
C ILE A 83 9.53 -2.87 1.59
N ASP A 84 8.64 -2.67 0.61
CA ASP A 84 8.35 -1.35 0.06
C ASP A 84 7.69 -0.43 1.08
N LEU A 85 7.90 0.87 0.93
CA LEU A 85 7.14 1.93 1.60
C LEU A 85 5.65 1.81 1.26
N LEU A 86 4.77 2.26 2.17
CA LEU A 86 3.32 2.13 1.99
C LEU A 86 2.80 2.83 0.74
N ASP A 87 3.28 4.03 0.44
CA ASP A 87 2.81 4.77 -0.75
C ASP A 87 3.09 4.00 -2.05
N LYS A 88 4.32 3.46 -2.19
CA LYS A 88 4.68 2.62 -3.33
C LYS A 88 3.82 1.36 -3.38
N ARG A 89 3.63 0.71 -2.23
CA ARG A 89 2.81 -0.51 -2.12
C ARG A 89 1.35 -0.25 -2.47
N PHE A 90 0.74 0.81 -1.94
CA PHE A 90 -0.64 1.18 -2.22
C PHE A 90 -0.85 1.49 -3.71
N SER A 91 0.07 2.23 -4.31
CA SER A 91 0.04 2.47 -5.76
C SER A 91 0.05 1.17 -6.56
N GLN A 92 0.92 0.22 -6.21
CA GLN A 92 0.98 -1.09 -6.86
C GLN A 92 -0.32 -1.91 -6.69
N LEU A 93 -0.90 -1.90 -5.49
CA LEU A 93 -2.14 -2.63 -5.19
C LEU A 93 -3.32 -2.03 -5.95
N ASN A 94 -3.47 -0.70 -5.95
CA ASN A 94 -4.51 0.01 -6.67
C ASN A 94 -4.40 -0.24 -8.18
N LYS A 95 -3.19 -0.13 -8.73
CA LYS A 95 -2.93 -0.45 -10.13
C LYS A 95 -3.35 -1.88 -10.46
N ARG A 96 -2.90 -2.86 -9.66
CA ARG A 96 -3.25 -4.28 -9.85
C ARG A 96 -4.75 -4.52 -9.76
N PHE A 97 -5.44 -3.89 -8.80
CA PHE A 97 -6.88 -4.00 -8.64
C PHE A 97 -7.62 -3.51 -9.89
N ILE A 98 -7.30 -2.30 -10.36
CA ILE A 98 -7.97 -1.70 -11.51
C ILE A 98 -7.72 -2.51 -12.79
N PHE A 99 -6.46 -2.84 -13.10
CA PHE A 99 -6.13 -3.62 -14.30
C PHE A 99 -6.76 -5.01 -14.28
N ARG A 100 -6.77 -5.69 -13.12
CA ARG A 100 -7.43 -7.00 -12.98
C ARG A 100 -8.92 -6.91 -13.26
N ASN A 101 -9.61 -5.88 -12.79
CA ASN A 101 -11.03 -5.69 -13.05
C ASN A 101 -11.32 -5.35 -14.52
N ILE A 102 -10.45 -4.58 -15.18
CA ILE A 102 -10.56 -4.32 -16.63
C ILE A 102 -10.40 -5.64 -17.41
N ILE A 103 -9.38 -6.42 -17.11
CA ILE A 103 -9.14 -7.73 -17.77
C ILE A 103 -10.32 -8.68 -17.55
N ASN A 104 -10.90 -8.70 -16.34
CA ASN A 104 -12.07 -9.50 -16.01
C ASN A 104 -13.39 -8.92 -16.59
N LYS A 105 -13.33 -7.88 -17.42
CA LYS A 105 -14.49 -7.23 -18.05
C LYS A 105 -15.54 -6.72 -17.05
N ASN A 106 -15.09 -6.23 -15.88
CA ASN A 106 -15.99 -5.60 -14.91
C ASN A 106 -16.46 -4.25 -15.49
N GLN A 107 -17.71 -4.21 -15.98
CA GLN A 107 -18.27 -3.07 -16.70
C GLN A 107 -18.26 -1.80 -15.85
N LEU A 108 -18.62 -1.90 -14.56
CA LEU A 108 -18.64 -0.74 -13.65
C LEU A 108 -17.27 -0.05 -13.55
N ILE A 109 -16.20 -0.83 -13.45
CA ILE A 109 -14.84 -0.29 -13.36
C ILE A 109 -14.41 0.27 -14.72
N ILE A 110 -14.75 -0.39 -15.82
CA ILE A 110 -14.43 0.08 -17.19
C ILE A 110 -15.10 1.42 -17.42
N ASP A 111 -16.40 1.55 -17.15
CA ASP A 111 -17.17 2.79 -17.35
C ASP A 111 -16.58 3.92 -16.50
N THR A 112 -16.27 3.66 -15.21
CA THR A 112 -15.66 4.64 -14.31
C THR A 112 -14.28 5.11 -14.83
N VAL A 113 -13.47 4.20 -15.36
CA VAL A 113 -12.15 4.53 -15.91
C VAL A 113 -12.29 5.33 -17.21
N LEU A 114 -13.20 4.96 -18.08
CA LEU A 114 -13.46 5.68 -19.33
C LEU A 114 -14.01 7.09 -19.06
N GLU A 115 -14.93 7.23 -18.12
CA GLU A 115 -15.43 8.52 -17.65
C GLU A 115 -14.28 9.39 -17.11
N PHE A 116 -13.40 8.82 -16.28
CA PHE A 116 -12.23 9.51 -15.75
C PHE A 116 -11.24 9.96 -16.84
N LEU A 117 -11.00 9.14 -17.86
CA LEU A 117 -10.08 9.46 -18.97
C LEU A 117 -10.67 10.53 -19.89
N ASN A 118 -11.98 10.47 -20.16
CA ASN A 118 -12.70 11.42 -21.02
C ASN A 118 -12.97 12.75 -20.30
N TYR A 119 -12.88 12.78 -18.96
CA TYR A 119 -13.13 13.98 -18.20
C TYR A 119 -11.95 14.96 -18.33
N SER A 120 -12.03 15.83 -19.33
CA SER A 120 -11.08 16.94 -19.56
C SER A 120 -11.49 18.24 -18.84
N GLY A 121 -12.51 18.21 -18.03
CA GLY A 121 -13.18 19.39 -17.48
C GLY A 121 -12.63 19.88 -16.14
N ALA A 122 -12.66 21.18 -16.02
CA ALA A 122 -12.22 22.12 -15.01
C ALA A 122 -12.76 21.95 -13.57
N ARG A 123 -13.15 20.76 -13.13
CA ARG A 123 -13.33 20.54 -11.69
C ARG A 123 -11.99 20.21 -11.08
N ASN A 124 -11.46 21.15 -10.29
CA ASN A 124 -10.39 20.90 -9.34
C ASN A 124 -10.85 19.79 -8.39
N ILE A 125 -10.67 18.52 -8.82
CA ILE A 125 -10.81 17.38 -7.93
C ILE A 125 -9.63 17.48 -6.97
N LYS A 126 -9.85 18.13 -5.83
CA LYS A 126 -8.88 18.29 -4.73
C LYS A 126 -8.48 16.95 -4.10
N LEU A 127 -9.13 15.85 -4.47
CA LEU A 127 -8.87 14.51 -3.98
C LEU A 127 -8.08 13.74 -5.02
N SER A 128 -6.88 13.31 -4.67
CA SER A 128 -6.10 12.39 -5.50
C SER A 128 -6.75 11.01 -5.44
N THR A 129 -7.58 10.70 -6.42
CA THR A 129 -8.17 9.36 -6.52
C THR A 129 -7.11 8.32 -6.92
N PRO A 130 -7.33 7.02 -6.65
CA PRO A 130 -6.45 5.94 -7.13
C PRO A 130 -6.16 6.02 -8.62
N LEU A 131 -7.13 6.50 -9.40
CA LEU A 131 -7.02 6.66 -10.86
C LEU A 131 -6.00 7.74 -11.25
N CYS A 132 -5.86 8.80 -10.46
CA CYS A 132 -4.90 9.88 -10.75
C CYS A 132 -3.46 9.38 -10.78
N SER A 133 -3.10 8.49 -9.85
CA SER A 133 -1.74 7.94 -9.76
C SER A 133 -1.35 7.01 -10.90
N ILE A 134 -2.34 6.47 -11.64
CA ILE A 134 -2.15 5.50 -12.72
C ILE A 134 -2.68 6.00 -14.07
N LYS A 135 -3.04 7.30 -14.18
CA LYS A 135 -3.63 7.89 -15.39
C LYS A 135 -2.80 7.61 -16.65
N GLN A 136 -1.49 7.78 -16.56
CA GLN A 136 -0.56 7.52 -17.68
C GLN A 136 -0.59 6.05 -18.11
N ASP A 137 -0.58 5.13 -17.15
CA ASP A 137 -0.62 3.69 -17.42
C ASP A 137 -1.95 3.28 -18.08
N LEU A 138 -3.06 3.87 -17.62
CA LEU A 138 -4.39 3.63 -18.19
C LEU A 138 -4.49 4.16 -19.63
N SER A 139 -4.03 5.38 -19.90
CA SER A 139 -4.06 5.93 -21.26
C SER A 139 -3.21 5.09 -22.23
N ASN A 140 -2.03 4.64 -21.81
CA ASN A 140 -1.19 3.74 -22.60
C ASN A 140 -1.86 2.39 -22.84
N PHE A 141 -2.53 1.83 -21.83
CA PHE A 141 -3.25 0.57 -21.93
C PHE A 141 -4.41 0.67 -22.94
N PHE A 142 -5.26 1.70 -22.82
CA PHE A 142 -6.39 1.87 -23.72
C PHE A 142 -6.00 2.28 -25.14
N SER A 143 -4.89 2.97 -25.35
CA SER A 143 -4.36 3.26 -26.68
C SER A 143 -3.83 2.01 -27.40
N SER A 144 -3.36 1.01 -26.64
CA SER A 144 -2.94 -0.29 -27.19
C SER A 144 -4.10 -1.29 -27.33
N PHE A 145 -5.19 -1.06 -26.61
CA PHE A 145 -6.40 -1.88 -26.65
C PHE A 145 -7.33 -1.33 -27.72
N LYS A 146 -7.19 -1.82 -28.97
CA LYS A 146 -8.23 -1.62 -29.98
C LYS A 146 -9.44 -2.45 -29.54
N PRO A 147 -10.60 -1.85 -29.23
CA PRO A 147 -11.82 -2.63 -29.03
C PRO A 147 -12.15 -3.35 -30.35
N PRO A 148 -12.70 -4.56 -30.27
CA PRO A 148 -13.14 -5.32 -31.44
C PRO A 148 -14.24 -4.60 -32.18
#